data_d53fb23220c82b9c8ce47c07c2ae0425
#
_entry.id   d53fb23220c82b9c8ce47c07c2ae0425
#
_cell.length_a   1.000
_cell.length_b   1.000
_cell.length_c   1.000
_cell.angle_alpha   90.00
_cell.angle_beta   90.00
_cell.angle_gamma   90.00
#
_symmetry.space_group_name_H-M   'P 1'
#
loop_
_entity.id
_entity.type
_entity.pdbx_description
1 polymer ?
#
loop_
_entity_poly.entity_id
_entity_poly.type
_entity_poly.pdbx_seq_one_letter_code
_entity_poly.pdbx_strand_id
1 'polypeptide(L)'
;WLDDPMSARALNRLSGNLVIVGGTGFGKSTLMKLLIRFYIRTHKKIIWIDPENKNNSLTKRYGGTFINWGRRGHIINVFDLKPISVEEDEDASVKWDTELAIYNCVDDVKIILRYLVPSISDDTLSIVGDQMVMLYADHGLTPETDFRGLPASAYPTFSDLDVRLQKSIEECQKQPHADTKELELLRDLRLKIKPLLKEWSIYFNGHTSLGQEDLSKDIIAFGTKTLLEKPLT
;
A
#
# COMPACT_ATOMS: atom_id res chain seq x y z
N TRP A 1 12.95 -31.03 -18.64
CA TRP A 1 13.62 -29.86 -18.02
C TRP A 1 12.84 -28.63 -18.45
N LEU A 2 12.00 -28.11 -17.61
CA LEU A 2 11.37 -26.80 -17.84
C LEU A 2 12.36 -25.79 -17.25
N ASP A 3 13.10 -25.12 -18.10
CA ASP A 3 13.82 -23.92 -17.71
C ASP A 3 12.82 -22.94 -17.11
N ASP A 4 13.23 -22.17 -16.10
CA ASP A 4 12.39 -21.18 -15.48
C ASP A 4 11.85 -20.22 -16.58
N PRO A 5 10.55 -20.27 -16.93
CA PRO A 5 10.02 -19.49 -18.04
C PRO A 5 10.08 -17.97 -17.80
N MET A 6 10.41 -17.55 -16.56
CA MET A 6 10.60 -16.14 -16.17
C MET A 6 12.07 -15.76 -16.09
N SER A 7 13.01 -16.69 -16.27
CA SER A 7 14.43 -16.38 -16.28
C SER A 7 14.82 -15.61 -17.56
N ALA A 8 15.17 -14.35 -17.40
CA ALA A 8 15.67 -13.52 -18.49
C ALA A 8 16.95 -14.10 -19.13
N ARG A 9 17.81 -14.78 -18.32
CA ARG A 9 19.04 -15.42 -18.80
C ARG A 9 18.79 -16.67 -19.63
N ALA A 10 17.82 -17.52 -19.23
CA ALA A 10 17.53 -18.78 -19.92
C ALA A 10 16.94 -18.56 -21.33
N LEU A 11 16.31 -17.42 -21.60
CA LEU A 11 15.58 -17.13 -22.82
C LEU A 11 16.15 -15.95 -23.62
N ASN A 12 17.31 -15.42 -23.23
CA ASN A 12 17.93 -14.23 -23.85
C ASN A 12 16.95 -13.04 -23.92
N ARG A 13 16.08 -12.89 -22.91
CA ARG A 13 15.06 -11.85 -22.82
C ARG A 13 15.55 -10.65 -22.01
N LEU A 14 15.09 -9.48 -22.39
CA LEU A 14 15.36 -8.23 -21.65
C LEU A 14 14.57 -8.12 -20.33
N SER A 15 13.47 -8.87 -20.19
CA SER A 15 12.66 -8.91 -18.97
C SER A 15 12.00 -10.28 -18.77
N GLY A 16 11.70 -10.64 -17.51
CA GLY A 16 10.99 -11.87 -17.13
C GLY A 16 9.46 -11.77 -17.20
N ASN A 17 8.90 -10.77 -17.87
CA ASN A 17 7.45 -10.58 -17.94
C ASN A 17 6.79 -11.61 -18.85
N LEU A 18 5.66 -12.20 -18.39
CA LEU A 18 4.86 -13.16 -19.11
C LEU A 18 3.40 -12.70 -19.16
N VAL A 19 2.81 -12.67 -20.35
CA VAL A 19 1.37 -12.42 -20.53
C VAL A 19 0.72 -13.69 -21.06
N ILE A 20 -0.38 -14.13 -20.40
CA ILE A 20 -1.17 -15.30 -20.79
C ILE A 20 -2.52 -14.81 -21.32
N VAL A 21 -2.74 -14.99 -22.62
CA VAL A 21 -3.96 -14.56 -23.33
C VAL A 21 -4.69 -15.75 -23.88
N GLY A 22 -6.01 -15.69 -23.96
CA GLY A 22 -6.85 -16.73 -24.53
C GLY A 22 -8.33 -16.56 -24.12
N GLY A 23 -9.23 -17.20 -24.83
CA GLY A 23 -10.66 -17.21 -24.53
C GLY A 23 -11.00 -17.90 -23.21
N THR A 24 -12.24 -17.75 -22.77
CA THR A 24 -12.76 -18.47 -21.59
C THR A 24 -12.72 -19.97 -21.83
N GLY A 25 -12.30 -20.77 -20.85
CA GLY A 25 -12.20 -22.23 -20.96
C GLY A 25 -10.88 -22.76 -21.55
N PHE A 26 -10.03 -21.92 -22.14
CA PHE A 26 -8.78 -22.36 -22.80
C PHE A 26 -7.59 -22.60 -21.85
N GLY A 27 -7.83 -22.83 -20.56
CA GLY A 27 -6.80 -23.31 -19.64
C GLY A 27 -5.86 -22.23 -19.08
N LYS A 28 -6.12 -20.92 -19.27
CA LYS A 28 -5.29 -19.83 -18.70
C LYS A 28 -5.04 -20.00 -17.20
N SER A 29 -6.13 -20.21 -16.44
CA SER A 29 -6.04 -20.40 -14.97
C SER A 29 -5.33 -21.70 -14.60
N THR A 30 -5.40 -22.73 -15.44
CA THR A 30 -4.68 -24.00 -15.24
C THR A 30 -3.20 -23.79 -15.42
N LEU A 31 -2.80 -23.09 -16.49
CA LEU A 31 -1.40 -22.75 -16.74
C LEU A 31 -0.83 -21.90 -15.60
N MET A 32 -1.57 -20.88 -15.16
CA MET A 32 -1.16 -20.05 -14.01
C MET A 32 -0.92 -20.89 -12.76
N LYS A 33 -1.81 -21.82 -12.45
CA LYS A 33 -1.66 -22.74 -11.30
C LYS A 33 -0.46 -23.67 -11.46
N LEU A 34 -0.13 -24.10 -12.67
CA LEU A 34 1.07 -24.90 -12.94
C LEU A 34 2.35 -24.09 -12.71
N LEU A 35 2.39 -22.84 -13.19
CA LEU A 35 3.51 -21.93 -12.93
C LEU A 35 3.72 -21.68 -11.44
N ILE A 36 2.64 -21.41 -10.69
CA ILE A 36 2.70 -21.24 -9.24
C ILE A 36 3.30 -22.47 -8.57
N ARG A 37 2.84 -23.68 -8.94
CA ARG A 37 3.40 -24.93 -8.41
C ARG A 37 4.89 -25.09 -8.72
N PHE A 38 5.30 -24.68 -9.91
CA PHE A 38 6.71 -24.70 -10.29
C PHE A 38 7.53 -23.74 -9.41
N TYR A 39 7.08 -22.49 -9.24
CA TYR A 39 7.79 -21.50 -8.43
C TYR A 39 7.85 -21.88 -6.94
N ILE A 40 6.80 -22.47 -6.40
CA ILE A 40 6.83 -23.02 -5.03
C ILE A 40 7.92 -24.08 -4.88
N ARG A 41 8.03 -25.01 -5.83
CA ARG A 41 9.05 -26.08 -5.78
C ARG A 41 10.48 -25.55 -5.94
N THR A 42 10.64 -24.40 -6.56
CA THR A 42 11.94 -23.74 -6.73
C THR A 42 12.20 -22.67 -5.67
N HIS A 43 11.42 -22.67 -4.57
CA HIS A 43 11.56 -21.76 -3.44
C HIS A 43 11.54 -20.28 -3.84
N LYS A 44 10.71 -19.92 -4.81
CA LYS A 44 10.48 -18.52 -5.20
C LYS A 44 9.33 -17.95 -4.40
N LYS A 45 9.51 -16.72 -3.92
CA LYS A 45 8.41 -15.97 -3.28
C LYS A 45 7.37 -15.56 -4.32
N ILE A 46 6.09 -15.79 -4.02
CA ILE A 46 4.96 -15.52 -4.91
C ILE A 46 4.04 -14.52 -4.24
N ILE A 47 3.83 -13.39 -4.91
CA ILE A 47 2.77 -12.45 -4.57
C ILE A 47 1.71 -12.56 -5.65
N TRP A 48 0.49 -12.93 -5.26
CA TRP A 48 -0.61 -13.17 -6.18
C TRP A 48 -1.78 -12.22 -5.92
N ILE A 49 -2.16 -11.46 -6.92
CA ILE A 49 -3.41 -10.66 -6.88
C ILE A 49 -4.51 -11.51 -7.53
N ASP A 50 -5.56 -11.83 -6.76
CA ASP A 50 -6.68 -12.69 -7.17
C ASP A 50 -8.00 -11.92 -7.18
N PRO A 51 -8.37 -11.31 -8.32
CA PRO A 51 -9.59 -10.48 -8.44
C PRO A 51 -10.89 -11.26 -8.22
N GLU A 52 -10.85 -12.57 -8.36
CA GLU A 52 -12.03 -13.42 -8.23
C GLU A 52 -12.12 -14.16 -6.89
N ASN A 53 -11.10 -14.05 -6.03
CA ASN A 53 -10.98 -14.77 -4.75
C ASN A 53 -11.10 -16.30 -4.87
N LYS A 54 -10.74 -16.87 -6.04
CA LYS A 54 -10.90 -18.30 -6.33
C LYS A 54 -9.75 -19.18 -5.81
N ASN A 55 -8.64 -18.57 -5.40
CA ASN A 55 -7.40 -19.31 -5.13
C ASN A 55 -7.04 -19.40 -3.63
N ASN A 56 -7.97 -19.07 -2.73
CA ASN A 56 -7.79 -19.18 -1.29
C ASN A 56 -7.38 -20.60 -0.84
N SER A 57 -8.13 -21.62 -1.29
CA SER A 57 -7.83 -23.02 -0.94
C SER A 57 -6.48 -23.49 -1.50
N LEU A 58 -6.09 -23.01 -2.68
CA LEU A 58 -4.79 -23.33 -3.27
C LEU A 58 -3.66 -22.69 -2.43
N THR A 59 -3.79 -21.40 -2.09
CA THR A 59 -2.82 -20.67 -1.28
C THR A 59 -2.60 -21.35 0.06
N LYS A 60 -3.68 -21.67 0.77
CA LYS A 60 -3.61 -22.35 2.08
C LYS A 60 -3.00 -23.75 1.98
N ARG A 61 -3.31 -24.50 0.91
CA ARG A 61 -2.75 -25.85 0.70
C ARG A 61 -1.23 -25.85 0.58
N TYR A 62 -0.64 -24.76 0.11
CA TYR A 62 0.80 -24.59 0.00
C TYR A 62 1.41 -23.80 1.18
N GLY A 63 0.69 -23.66 2.29
CA GLY A 63 1.16 -23.00 3.49
C GLY A 63 1.26 -21.48 3.38
N GLY A 64 0.67 -20.90 2.33
CA GLY A 64 0.66 -19.46 2.11
C GLY A 64 -0.45 -18.73 2.84
N THR A 65 -0.35 -17.39 2.88
CA THR A 65 -1.34 -16.50 3.46
C THR A 65 -2.27 -15.95 2.37
N PHE A 66 -3.59 -16.08 2.58
CA PHE A 66 -4.60 -15.47 1.72
C PHE A 66 -5.28 -14.31 2.44
N ILE A 67 -5.06 -13.12 1.94
CA ILE A 67 -5.59 -11.87 2.46
C ILE A 67 -6.82 -11.49 1.64
N ASN A 68 -8.01 -11.60 2.23
CA ASN A 68 -9.21 -11.14 1.57
C ASN A 68 -9.42 -9.65 1.86
N TRP A 69 -8.84 -8.81 1.00
CA TRP A 69 -8.88 -7.37 1.18
C TRP A 69 -10.33 -6.85 1.10
N GLY A 70 -10.73 -6.12 2.13
CA GLY A 70 -12.10 -5.67 2.31
C GLY A 70 -12.96 -6.50 3.25
N ARG A 71 -12.38 -7.52 3.91
CA ARG A 71 -12.96 -8.10 5.12
C ARG A 71 -12.45 -7.38 6.36
N ARG A 72 -13.28 -7.31 7.40
CA ARG A 72 -12.86 -6.81 8.71
C ARG A 72 -11.62 -7.57 9.20
N GLY A 73 -10.59 -6.83 9.62
CA GLY A 73 -9.32 -7.39 10.09
C GLY A 73 -8.28 -7.66 8.99
N HIS A 74 -8.53 -7.25 7.75
CA HIS A 74 -7.58 -7.32 6.64
C HIS A 74 -7.31 -5.91 6.11
N ILE A 75 -6.63 -5.09 6.89
CA ILE A 75 -6.28 -3.71 6.57
C ILE A 75 -4.81 -3.64 6.18
N ILE A 76 -4.49 -2.83 5.20
CA ILE A 76 -3.14 -2.39 4.87
C ILE A 76 -3.10 -0.89 5.10
N ASN A 77 -2.33 -0.46 6.08
CA ASN A 77 -2.16 0.95 6.38
C ASN A 77 -1.24 1.60 5.35
N VAL A 78 -1.74 2.62 4.69
CA VAL A 78 -0.97 3.34 3.66
C VAL A 78 0.12 4.24 4.26
N PHE A 79 0.06 4.49 5.57
CA PHE A 79 1.03 5.30 6.30
C PHE A 79 2.19 4.48 6.91
N ASP A 80 2.25 3.16 6.70
CA ASP A 80 3.37 2.35 7.15
C ASP A 80 4.64 2.76 6.40
N LEU A 81 5.70 3.12 7.15
CA LEU A 81 6.98 3.45 6.56
C LEU A 81 7.68 2.20 6.01
N LYS A 82 8.28 2.34 4.85
CA LYS A 82 8.99 1.26 4.16
C LYS A 82 10.49 1.56 4.16
N PRO A 83 11.34 0.53 4.33
CA PRO A 83 12.79 0.70 4.15
C PRO A 83 13.10 1.09 2.70
N ILE A 84 14.14 1.88 2.53
CA ILE A 84 14.58 2.34 1.23
C ILE A 84 15.81 1.54 0.83
N SER A 85 15.78 0.94 -0.37
CA SER A 85 16.98 0.37 -0.97
C SER A 85 17.75 1.50 -1.67
N VAL A 86 18.95 1.79 -1.19
CA VAL A 86 19.86 2.69 -1.89
C VAL A 86 20.79 1.82 -2.72
N GLU A 87 20.66 1.92 -4.03
CA GLU A 87 21.62 1.34 -4.97
C GLU A 87 22.86 2.24 -5.00
N GLU A 88 23.74 2.09 -4.03
CA GLU A 88 25.10 2.60 -4.10
C GLU A 88 26.05 1.38 -4.06
N ASP A 89 26.64 1.07 -5.23
CA ASP A 89 27.64 0.01 -5.46
C ASP A 89 27.20 -1.43 -5.21
N GLU A 90 27.99 -2.41 -5.64
CA GLU A 90 27.71 -3.86 -5.70
C GLU A 90 27.18 -4.52 -4.42
N ASP A 91 27.16 -3.81 -3.30
CA ASP A 91 26.51 -4.18 -2.03
C ASP A 91 25.22 -3.35 -1.83
N ALA A 92 24.11 -3.78 -2.39
CA ALA A 92 22.80 -3.17 -2.16
C ALA A 92 22.45 -3.24 -0.64
N SER A 93 22.80 -2.21 0.10
CA SER A 93 22.43 -2.07 1.51
C SER A 93 21.06 -1.41 1.63
N VAL A 94 20.17 -2.00 2.44
CA VAL A 94 18.90 -1.36 2.81
C VAL A 94 19.22 -0.24 3.80
N LYS A 95 18.99 1.01 3.39
CA LYS A 95 19.06 2.15 4.31
C LYS A 95 17.72 2.34 5.01
N TRP A 96 17.80 2.66 6.28
CA TRP A 96 16.68 3.01 7.13
C TRP A 96 16.73 4.53 7.39
N ASP A 97 16.38 5.27 6.37
CA ASP A 97 16.30 6.72 6.41
C ASP A 97 14.85 7.13 6.64
N THR A 98 14.54 7.62 7.84
CA THR A 98 13.16 7.93 8.23
C THR A 98 12.63 9.15 7.50
N GLU A 99 13.46 10.16 7.26
CA GLU A 99 13.04 11.33 6.51
C GLU A 99 12.63 10.96 5.07
N LEU A 100 13.49 10.22 4.38
CA LEU A 100 13.23 9.77 3.02
C LEU A 100 12.07 8.79 2.97
N ALA A 101 11.90 7.92 3.98
CA ALA A 101 10.76 7.01 4.09
C ALA A 101 9.43 7.77 4.23
N ILE A 102 9.41 8.87 5.01
CA ILE A 102 8.24 9.75 5.15
C ILE A 102 7.92 10.40 3.80
N TYR A 103 8.90 10.99 3.09
CA TYR A 103 8.66 11.62 1.79
C TYR A 103 8.13 10.61 0.75
N ASN A 104 8.69 9.40 0.68
CA ASN A 104 8.19 8.36 -0.21
C ASN A 104 6.75 7.95 0.16
N CYS A 105 6.44 7.88 1.45
CA CYS A 105 5.08 7.60 1.90
C CYS A 105 4.11 8.74 1.55
N VAL A 106 4.53 9.99 1.62
CA VAL A 106 3.75 11.16 1.17
C VAL A 106 3.38 11.01 -0.32
N ASP A 107 4.33 10.63 -1.15
CA ASP A 107 4.09 10.44 -2.59
C ASP A 107 3.14 9.25 -2.86
N ASP A 108 3.33 8.13 -2.15
CA ASP A 108 2.42 6.98 -2.21
C ASP A 108 0.99 7.39 -1.83
N VAL A 109 0.82 8.13 -0.73
CA VAL A 109 -0.50 8.60 -0.26
C VAL A 109 -1.13 9.59 -1.24
N LYS A 110 -0.37 10.51 -1.84
CA LYS A 110 -0.87 11.41 -2.89
C LYS A 110 -1.38 10.63 -4.11
N ILE A 111 -0.65 9.60 -4.53
CA ILE A 111 -1.07 8.71 -5.64
C ILE A 111 -2.38 7.99 -5.28
N ILE A 112 -2.47 7.42 -4.09
CA ILE A 112 -3.67 6.72 -3.61
C ILE A 112 -4.86 7.67 -3.54
N LEU A 113 -4.68 8.89 -3.00
CA LEU A 113 -5.73 9.90 -2.94
C LEU A 113 -6.26 10.29 -4.33
N ARG A 114 -5.39 10.44 -5.33
CA ARG A 114 -5.80 10.70 -6.72
C ARG A 114 -6.68 9.59 -7.29
N TYR A 115 -6.38 8.33 -6.99
CA TYR A 115 -7.17 7.19 -7.46
C TYR A 115 -8.50 7.04 -6.72
N LEU A 116 -8.49 7.19 -5.39
CA LEU A 116 -9.68 6.97 -4.56
C LEU A 116 -10.61 8.18 -4.51
N VAL A 117 -10.08 9.38 -4.77
CA VAL A 117 -10.82 10.65 -4.75
C VAL A 117 -10.51 11.43 -6.03
N PRO A 118 -11.07 11.04 -7.19
CA PRO A 118 -10.75 11.67 -8.48
C PRO A 118 -11.05 13.19 -8.54
N SER A 119 -11.91 13.69 -7.64
CA SER A 119 -12.24 15.10 -7.52
C SER A 119 -11.23 15.93 -6.72
N ILE A 120 -10.13 15.32 -6.22
CA ILE A 120 -9.10 16.06 -5.47
C ILE A 120 -8.27 16.91 -6.44
N SER A 121 -8.03 18.17 -6.07
CA SER A 121 -7.24 19.09 -6.90
C SER A 121 -5.73 18.96 -6.57
N ASP A 122 -4.87 19.37 -7.51
CA ASP A 122 -3.44 19.44 -7.27
C ASP A 122 -3.09 20.44 -6.16
N ASP A 123 -3.84 21.54 -6.04
CA ASP A 123 -3.71 22.51 -4.95
C ASP A 123 -3.97 21.84 -3.60
N THR A 124 -5.03 21.03 -3.49
CA THR A 124 -5.35 20.28 -2.26
C THR A 124 -4.29 19.21 -1.97
N LEU A 125 -3.75 18.55 -2.99
CA LEU A 125 -2.66 17.56 -2.81
C LEU A 125 -1.34 18.21 -2.40
N SER A 126 -1.11 19.50 -2.71
CA SER A 126 0.14 20.19 -2.33
C SER A 126 0.34 20.26 -0.82
N ILE A 127 -0.74 20.43 -0.05
CA ILE A 127 -0.67 20.52 1.41
C ILE A 127 -0.57 19.15 2.11
N VAL A 128 -0.80 18.04 1.41
CA VAL A 128 -0.73 16.69 2.00
C VAL A 128 0.64 16.42 2.60
N GLY A 129 1.72 16.86 1.94
CA GLY A 129 3.07 16.66 2.40
C GLY A 129 3.31 17.27 3.78
N ASP A 130 3.02 18.54 3.94
CA ASP A 130 3.22 19.25 5.21
C ASP A 130 2.38 18.65 6.33
N GLN A 131 1.11 18.33 6.04
CA GLN A 131 0.22 17.71 7.02
C GLN A 131 0.69 16.31 7.42
N MET A 132 1.26 15.52 6.51
CA MET A 132 1.81 14.21 6.83
C MET A 132 3.11 14.29 7.64
N VAL A 133 4.01 15.20 7.34
CA VAL A 133 5.23 15.43 8.14
C VAL A 133 4.85 15.78 9.58
N MET A 134 3.89 16.69 9.77
CA MET A 134 3.38 17.05 11.10
C MET A 134 2.70 15.84 11.78
N LEU A 135 1.95 15.05 11.04
CA LEU A 135 1.27 13.87 11.54
C LEU A 135 2.26 12.81 12.04
N TYR A 136 3.34 12.56 11.31
CA TYR A 136 4.40 11.66 11.76
C TYR A 136 5.11 12.20 13.00
N ALA A 137 5.40 13.50 13.07
CA ALA A 137 5.96 14.12 14.25
C ALA A 137 5.04 14.02 15.47
N ASP A 138 3.73 14.20 15.31
CA ASP A 138 2.73 14.00 16.37
C ASP A 138 2.75 12.55 16.93
N HIS A 139 3.20 11.56 16.12
CA HIS A 139 3.39 10.15 16.51
C HIS A 139 4.82 9.83 16.97
N GLY A 140 5.69 10.84 17.11
CA GLY A 140 7.08 10.66 17.53
C GLY A 140 7.99 10.07 16.44
N LEU A 141 7.55 10.06 15.20
CA LEU A 141 8.33 9.62 14.04
C LEU A 141 8.98 10.85 13.37
N THR A 142 10.21 11.14 13.79
CA THR A 142 11.04 12.24 13.28
C THR A 142 12.20 11.70 12.44
N PRO A 143 12.96 12.54 11.72
CA PRO A 143 14.13 12.09 10.95
C PRO A 143 15.15 11.27 11.76
N GLU A 144 15.24 11.52 13.08
CA GLU A 144 16.17 10.84 13.99
C GLU A 144 15.62 9.51 14.51
N THR A 145 14.35 9.22 14.26
CA THR A 145 13.68 8.02 14.80
C THR A 145 14.07 6.80 13.97
N ASP A 146 14.55 5.74 14.64
CA ASP A 146 14.70 4.43 14.00
C ASP A 146 13.36 3.70 13.99
N PHE A 147 12.74 3.58 12.83
CA PHE A 147 11.42 2.91 12.70
C PHE A 147 11.50 1.40 12.51
N ARG A 148 12.71 0.79 12.58
CA ARG A 148 12.87 -0.66 12.48
C ARG A 148 12.20 -1.38 13.64
N GLY A 149 11.35 -2.32 13.32
CA GLY A 149 10.69 -3.16 14.32
C GLY A 149 9.62 -2.47 15.15
N LEU A 150 9.23 -1.24 14.79
CA LEU A 150 8.08 -0.61 15.42
C LEU A 150 6.80 -1.41 15.14
N PRO A 151 5.89 -1.50 16.13
CA PRO A 151 4.61 -2.16 15.93
C PRO A 151 3.74 -1.37 14.94
N ALA A 152 2.81 -2.03 14.26
CA ALA A 152 1.90 -1.38 13.34
C ALA A 152 1.11 -0.21 13.97
N SER A 153 0.88 -0.26 15.29
CA SER A 153 0.22 0.80 16.05
C SER A 153 1.04 2.08 16.22
N ALA A 154 2.33 2.06 15.88
CA ALA A 154 3.17 3.26 15.93
C ALA A 154 2.92 4.21 14.75
N TYR A 155 2.35 3.68 13.66
CA TYR A 155 2.11 4.46 12.45
C TYR A 155 0.74 5.12 12.47
N PRO A 156 0.61 6.37 11.97
CA PRO A 156 -0.66 7.05 11.90
C PRO A 156 -1.65 6.35 10.96
N THR A 157 -2.91 6.75 11.04
CA THR A 157 -4.01 6.27 10.20
C THR A 157 -4.74 7.45 9.54
N PHE A 158 -5.70 7.19 8.65
CA PHE A 158 -6.56 8.27 8.12
C PHE A 158 -7.38 8.98 9.20
N SER A 159 -7.73 8.29 10.30
CA SER A 159 -8.38 8.94 11.44
C SER A 159 -7.47 9.96 12.12
N ASP A 160 -6.19 9.64 12.26
CA ASP A 160 -5.20 10.53 12.85
C ASP A 160 -4.93 11.73 11.92
N LEU A 161 -4.95 11.51 10.60
CA LEU A 161 -4.87 12.59 9.62
C LEU A 161 -6.08 13.54 9.73
N ASP A 162 -7.33 13.04 9.92
CA ASP A 162 -8.50 13.90 10.13
C ASP A 162 -8.36 14.75 11.39
N VAL A 163 -7.85 14.16 12.47
CA VAL A 163 -7.57 14.89 13.72
C VAL A 163 -6.48 15.96 13.50
N ARG A 164 -5.40 15.63 12.79
CA ARG A 164 -4.33 16.58 12.48
C ARG A 164 -4.85 17.74 11.63
N LEU A 165 -5.65 17.46 10.60
CA LEU A 165 -6.26 18.49 9.75
C LEU A 165 -7.19 19.40 10.55
N GLN A 166 -7.99 18.85 11.47
CA GLN A 166 -8.83 19.65 12.36
C GLN A 166 -7.98 20.61 13.20
N LYS A 167 -6.89 20.11 13.78
CA LYS A 167 -5.95 20.91 14.58
C LYS A 167 -5.31 22.02 13.74
N SER A 168 -4.85 21.73 12.51
CA SER A 168 -4.29 22.72 11.59
C SER A 168 -5.31 23.80 11.22
N ILE A 169 -6.56 23.43 10.98
CA ILE A 169 -7.66 24.38 10.72
C ILE A 169 -7.85 25.32 11.92
N GLU A 170 -7.86 24.80 13.14
CA GLU A 170 -8.02 25.60 14.36
C GLU A 170 -6.81 26.50 14.62
N GLU A 171 -5.60 26.02 14.35
CA GLU A 171 -4.36 26.80 14.44
C GLU A 171 -4.36 27.95 13.43
N CYS A 172 -4.71 27.68 12.18
CA CYS A 172 -4.81 28.69 11.12
C CYS A 172 -5.86 29.76 11.48
N GLN A 173 -7.03 29.38 12.00
CA GLN A 173 -8.09 30.33 12.39
C GLN A 173 -7.70 31.26 13.55
N LYS A 174 -6.77 30.88 14.40
CA LYS A 174 -6.30 31.70 15.53
C LYS A 174 -5.26 32.74 15.12
N GLN A 175 -4.71 32.65 13.93
CA GLN A 175 -3.72 33.60 13.44
C GLN A 175 -4.40 34.92 13.02
N PRO A 176 -3.87 36.09 13.42
CA PRO A 176 -4.46 37.40 13.10
C PRO A 176 -4.58 37.69 11.60
N HIS A 177 -3.73 37.04 10.79
CA HIS A 177 -3.68 37.17 9.32
C HIS A 177 -3.66 35.75 8.72
N ALA A 178 -4.72 34.96 9.02
CA ALA A 178 -4.85 33.63 8.49
C ALA A 178 -4.85 33.64 6.95
N ASP A 179 -4.04 32.78 6.34
CA ASP A 179 -4.11 32.57 4.90
C ASP A 179 -5.43 31.88 4.55
N THR A 180 -6.31 32.66 3.91
CA THR A 180 -7.62 32.18 3.52
C THR A 180 -7.52 31.01 2.56
N LYS A 181 -6.53 31.00 1.67
CA LYS A 181 -6.30 29.93 0.71
C LYS A 181 -5.87 28.64 1.41
N GLU A 182 -4.93 28.72 2.35
CA GLU A 182 -4.48 27.56 3.15
C GLU A 182 -5.67 26.97 3.93
N LEU A 183 -6.48 27.80 4.57
CA LEU A 183 -7.64 27.37 5.32
C LEU A 183 -8.68 26.66 4.43
N GLU A 184 -8.89 27.15 3.21
CA GLU A 184 -9.78 26.51 2.23
C GLU A 184 -9.24 25.14 1.80
N LEU A 185 -7.94 25.03 1.51
CA LEU A 185 -7.30 23.78 1.12
C LEU A 185 -7.34 22.72 2.23
N LEU A 186 -7.08 23.13 3.49
CA LEU A 186 -7.21 22.24 4.65
C LEU A 186 -8.63 21.68 4.81
N ARG A 187 -9.64 22.55 4.65
CA ARG A 187 -11.06 22.13 4.70
C ARG A 187 -11.43 21.22 3.54
N ASP A 188 -10.97 21.52 2.32
CA ASP A 188 -11.19 20.68 1.15
C ASP A 188 -10.57 19.31 1.31
N LEU A 189 -9.30 19.23 1.73
CA LEU A 189 -8.61 17.96 1.99
C LEU A 189 -9.38 17.13 3.03
N ARG A 190 -9.77 17.76 4.13
CA ARG A 190 -10.54 17.08 5.18
C ARG A 190 -11.88 16.57 4.68
N LEU A 191 -12.57 17.33 3.81
CA LEU A 191 -13.81 16.88 3.18
C LEU A 191 -13.58 15.70 2.23
N LYS A 192 -12.50 15.75 1.43
CA LYS A 192 -12.15 14.73 0.44
C LYS A 192 -11.74 13.38 1.05
N ILE A 193 -11.16 13.36 2.26
CA ILE A 193 -10.82 12.12 2.94
C ILE A 193 -11.99 11.46 3.69
N LYS A 194 -13.14 12.15 3.85
CA LYS A 194 -14.32 11.59 4.55
C LYS A 194 -14.78 10.22 4.04
N PRO A 195 -14.81 9.93 2.74
CA PRO A 195 -15.15 8.59 2.26
C PRO A 195 -14.20 7.52 2.78
N LEU A 196 -12.89 7.83 2.94
CA LEU A 196 -11.89 6.90 3.46
C LEU A 196 -12.13 6.59 4.93
N LEU A 197 -12.70 7.53 5.69
CA LEU A 197 -13.05 7.35 7.11
C LEU A 197 -14.37 6.60 7.33
N LYS A 198 -15.23 6.54 6.32
CA LYS A 198 -16.57 5.93 6.40
C LYS A 198 -16.69 4.69 5.52
N GLU A 199 -16.90 4.90 4.23
CA GLU A 199 -17.26 3.85 3.27
C GLU A 199 -16.08 2.91 2.99
N TRP A 200 -14.88 3.47 2.95
CA TRP A 200 -13.63 2.76 2.67
C TRP A 200 -12.81 2.44 3.93
N SER A 201 -13.34 2.74 5.12
CA SER A 201 -12.61 2.57 6.37
C SER A 201 -12.14 1.13 6.60
N ILE A 202 -12.93 0.14 6.21
CA ILE A 202 -12.58 -1.28 6.34
C ILE A 202 -11.35 -1.71 5.50
N TYR A 203 -10.94 -0.89 4.52
CA TYR A 203 -9.81 -1.17 3.65
C TYR A 203 -8.54 -0.42 4.04
N PHE A 204 -8.70 0.85 4.46
CA PHE A 204 -7.58 1.78 4.56
C PHE A 204 -7.45 2.46 5.92
N ASN A 205 -8.51 2.51 6.76
CA ASN A 205 -8.49 3.24 8.01
C ASN A 205 -8.24 2.32 9.19
N GLY A 206 -6.99 2.09 9.52
CA GLY A 206 -6.54 1.26 10.63
C GLY A 206 -5.12 0.77 10.42
N HIS A 207 -4.58 0.12 11.43
CA HIS A 207 -3.22 -0.42 11.37
C HIS A 207 -3.17 -1.69 10.54
N THR A 208 -2.04 -1.92 9.88
CA THR A 208 -1.81 -3.12 9.07
C THR A 208 -1.99 -4.37 9.91
N SER A 209 -2.84 -5.25 9.43
CA SER A 209 -3.19 -6.51 10.08
C SER A 209 -2.26 -7.67 9.67
N LEU A 210 -1.36 -7.44 8.72
CA LEU A 210 -0.38 -8.42 8.26
C LEU A 210 0.79 -8.48 9.24
N GLY A 211 0.96 -9.63 9.88
CA GLY A 211 2.12 -9.90 10.72
C GLY A 211 3.36 -10.26 9.90
N GLN A 212 4.53 -10.17 10.53
CA GLN A 212 5.79 -10.64 9.92
C GLN A 212 5.71 -12.12 9.51
N GLU A 213 4.97 -12.94 10.26
CA GLU A 213 4.73 -14.33 9.93
C GLU A 213 4.02 -14.49 8.58
N ASP A 214 3.02 -13.65 8.30
CA ASP A 214 2.31 -13.66 7.02
C ASP A 214 3.22 -13.26 5.87
N LEU A 215 4.06 -12.24 6.08
CA LEU A 215 5.00 -11.73 5.08
C LEU A 215 6.18 -12.68 4.83
N SER A 216 6.49 -13.57 5.77
CA SER A 216 7.57 -14.58 5.64
C SER A 216 7.18 -15.78 4.76
N LYS A 217 5.88 -15.99 4.50
CA LYS A 217 5.40 -17.12 3.70
C LYS A 217 5.87 -17.02 2.24
N ASP A 218 6.12 -18.16 1.62
CA ASP A 218 6.52 -18.22 0.20
C ASP A 218 5.39 -17.78 -0.75
N ILE A 219 4.14 -17.86 -0.28
CA ILE A 219 2.97 -17.43 -1.06
C ILE A 219 2.13 -16.45 -0.25
N ILE A 220 1.92 -15.28 -0.81
CA ILE A 220 0.98 -14.29 -0.29
C ILE A 220 -0.02 -13.98 -1.41
N ALA A 221 -1.30 -14.23 -1.18
CA ALA A 221 -2.35 -13.94 -2.15
C ALA A 221 -3.31 -12.86 -1.63
N PHE A 222 -3.54 -11.85 -2.43
CA PHE A 222 -4.49 -10.76 -2.17
C PHE A 222 -5.76 -10.98 -2.96
N GLY A 223 -6.83 -11.37 -2.28
CA GLY A 223 -8.16 -11.44 -2.86
C GLY A 223 -8.78 -10.03 -2.90
N THR A 224 -9.04 -9.52 -4.09
CA THR A 224 -9.53 -8.13 -4.29
C THR A 224 -10.96 -8.07 -4.80
N LYS A 225 -11.69 -9.19 -4.84
CA LYS A 225 -13.07 -9.26 -5.35
C LYS A 225 -13.99 -8.23 -4.70
N THR A 226 -13.96 -8.14 -3.37
CA THR A 226 -14.81 -7.22 -2.60
C THR A 226 -14.51 -5.76 -2.92
N LEU A 227 -13.24 -5.42 -3.21
CA LEU A 227 -12.83 -4.08 -3.60
C LEU A 227 -13.38 -3.72 -5.00
N LEU A 228 -13.32 -4.67 -5.95
CA LEU A 228 -13.75 -4.46 -7.32
C LEU A 228 -15.29 -4.44 -7.48
N GLU A 229 -16.04 -5.05 -6.56
CA GLU A 229 -17.50 -5.05 -6.56
C GLU A 229 -18.10 -3.76 -5.98
N LYS A 230 -17.31 -2.92 -5.31
CA LYS A 230 -17.76 -1.59 -4.88
C LYS A 230 -17.44 -0.58 -5.99
N PRO A 231 -18.46 0.08 -6.58
CA PRO A 231 -18.20 1.14 -7.52
C PRO A 231 -17.45 2.28 -6.80
N LEU A 232 -16.41 2.79 -7.45
CA LEU A 232 -15.82 4.09 -7.13
C LEU A 232 -16.83 5.14 -7.58
N THR A 233 -17.77 5.51 -6.70
CA THR A 233 -18.77 6.56 -6.95
C THR A 233 -18.21 7.93 -6.65
#